data_dc4be286764ae0b95491b2226d138670
#
_entry.id   dc4be286764ae0b95491b2226d138670
#
_cell.length_a   1.000
_cell.length_b   1.000
_cell.length_c   1.000
_cell.angle_alpha   90.00
_cell.angle_beta   90.00
_cell.angle_gamma   90.00
#
_symmetry.space_group_name_H-M   'P 1'
#
loop_
_entity.id
_entity.type
_entity.pdbx_description
1 polymer ?
#
loop_
_entity_poly.entity_id
_entity_poly.type
_entity_poly.pdbx_seq_one_letter_code
_entity_poly.pdbx_strand_id
1 'polypeptide(L)'
;MKEKKDKPKKKSALRVFLTVMGLILIIVLGFIAWYVPHMHYDIEPHEFYDIASLQAQNKSYEDHSIVYMTKEISPEALMKIYETLDVHPQGNVAIKLSTGEAGNPNYLDPNLIKDLVQSVDGTIIECNTAYSGSKRADTEMHMQVAKDHGFTAIADVDIMDRDGYMIIPVDGGVNLKENWVGQNLANYDYVIVLSHFKGHPMGGFGGALKNISIGIGSREGKVRIHTGGVFSKPPIDIGSMLTNQDTFTESMAEAAKSVSDYEGYGQKIVYISVMNHMSIDCDCVSTPTEVDMHDIGILASTDPVALDQACVDLVFKAADGQSLQNRILEKNGLHILTHCERIGFGNRAYEIVNIDAAETEETE
;
A
#
# COMPACT_ATOMS: atom_id res chain seq x y z
N MET A 1 81.59 -5.72 -13.72
CA MET A 1 80.39 -6.52 -13.44
C MET A 1 79.29 -5.53 -12.99
N LYS A 2 78.29 -5.28 -13.85
CA LYS A 2 77.12 -4.47 -13.52
C LYS A 2 75.98 -5.43 -13.19
N GLU A 3 75.54 -5.41 -11.95
CA GLU A 3 74.33 -6.13 -11.52
C GLU A 3 73.10 -5.61 -12.22
N LYS A 4 72.40 -6.45 -12.94
CA LYS A 4 71.04 -6.21 -13.45
C LYS A 4 70.09 -6.25 -12.25
N LYS A 5 69.55 -5.11 -11.87
CA LYS A 5 68.38 -5.06 -10.95
C LYS A 5 67.15 -5.54 -11.70
N ASP A 6 66.71 -6.73 -11.35
CA ASP A 6 65.41 -7.27 -11.74
C ASP A 6 64.29 -6.35 -11.25
N LYS A 7 63.51 -5.79 -12.17
CA LYS A 7 62.20 -5.21 -11.87
C LYS A 7 61.15 -6.25 -12.16
N PRO A 8 60.61 -6.90 -11.14
CA PRO A 8 59.54 -7.82 -11.40
C PRO A 8 58.26 -7.55 -10.63
N LYS A 9 57.23 -8.17 -11.05
CA LYS A 9 56.03 -8.60 -10.32
C LYS A 9 54.82 -7.67 -10.17
N LYS A 10 54.87 -6.35 -10.29
CA LYS A 10 53.63 -5.53 -10.21
C LYS A 10 52.66 -5.75 -11.38
N LYS A 11 53.17 -6.01 -12.60
CA LYS A 11 52.32 -6.33 -13.78
C LYS A 11 51.64 -7.68 -13.70
N SER A 12 52.24 -8.66 -13.02
CA SER A 12 51.66 -9.99 -12.83
C SER A 12 50.51 -9.98 -11.83
N ALA A 13 50.69 -9.28 -10.69
CA ALA A 13 49.65 -9.15 -9.67
C ALA A 13 48.41 -8.41 -10.19
N LEU A 14 48.60 -7.32 -10.97
CA LEU A 14 47.50 -6.59 -11.58
C LEU A 14 46.75 -7.45 -12.63
N ARG A 15 47.46 -8.23 -13.44
CA ARG A 15 46.82 -9.17 -14.38
C ARG A 15 46.00 -10.23 -13.66
N VAL A 16 46.55 -10.84 -12.60
CA VAL A 16 45.81 -11.83 -11.78
C VAL A 16 44.58 -11.19 -11.16
N PHE A 17 44.71 -10.00 -10.58
CA PHE A 17 43.58 -9.26 -10.01
C PHE A 17 42.49 -8.98 -11.07
N LEU A 18 42.85 -8.47 -12.25
CA LEU A 18 41.90 -8.20 -13.33
C LEU A 18 41.24 -9.49 -13.86
N THR A 19 41.98 -10.60 -13.91
CA THR A 19 41.41 -11.89 -14.31
C THR A 19 40.42 -12.41 -13.28
N VAL A 20 40.75 -12.33 -11.99
CA VAL A 20 39.85 -12.73 -10.90
C VAL A 20 38.58 -11.86 -10.88
N MET A 21 38.73 -10.54 -11.02
CA MET A 21 37.58 -9.63 -11.11
C MET A 21 36.70 -9.90 -12.34
N GLY A 22 37.31 -10.22 -13.48
CA GLY A 22 36.60 -10.63 -14.68
C GLY A 22 35.83 -11.94 -14.51
N LEU A 23 36.42 -12.93 -13.84
CA LEU A 23 35.74 -14.19 -13.50
C LEU A 23 34.58 -13.97 -12.52
N ILE A 24 34.78 -13.17 -11.48
CA ILE A 24 33.71 -12.80 -10.55
C ILE A 24 32.56 -12.11 -11.29
N LEU A 25 32.87 -11.16 -12.17
CA LEU A 25 31.86 -10.46 -12.97
C LEU A 25 31.09 -11.44 -13.88
N ILE A 26 31.77 -12.39 -14.52
CA ILE A 26 31.14 -13.42 -15.36
C ILE A 26 30.24 -14.32 -14.50
N ILE A 27 30.67 -14.72 -13.31
CA ILE A 27 29.86 -15.52 -12.39
C ILE A 27 28.62 -14.74 -11.94
N VAL A 28 28.79 -13.46 -11.56
CA VAL A 28 27.67 -12.59 -11.17
C VAL A 28 26.68 -12.37 -12.32
N LEU A 29 27.19 -12.07 -13.52
CA LEU A 29 26.34 -11.92 -14.70
C LEU A 29 25.67 -13.24 -15.10
N GLY A 30 26.38 -14.36 -14.99
CA GLY A 30 25.81 -15.70 -15.21
C GLY A 30 24.73 -16.05 -14.19
N PHE A 31 24.95 -15.71 -12.93
CA PHE A 31 23.95 -15.86 -11.87
C PHE A 31 22.74 -14.97 -12.11
N ILE A 32 22.94 -13.71 -12.47
CA ILE A 32 21.85 -12.78 -12.82
C ILE A 32 21.08 -13.31 -14.05
N ALA A 33 21.79 -13.72 -15.11
CA ALA A 33 21.18 -14.25 -16.31
C ALA A 33 20.44 -15.59 -16.12
N TRP A 34 20.84 -16.37 -15.13
CA TRP A 34 20.14 -17.60 -14.72
C TRP A 34 18.99 -17.29 -13.77
N TYR A 35 19.22 -16.44 -12.76
CA TYR A 35 18.29 -16.15 -11.68
C TYR A 35 17.12 -15.29 -12.15
N VAL A 36 17.37 -14.24 -12.95
CA VAL A 36 16.33 -13.33 -13.44
C VAL A 36 15.26 -14.03 -14.31
N PRO A 37 15.58 -14.93 -15.25
CA PRO A 37 14.56 -15.71 -15.97
C PRO A 37 13.88 -16.78 -15.11
N HIS A 38 14.57 -17.30 -14.07
CA HIS A 38 14.00 -18.29 -13.14
C HIS A 38 13.29 -17.64 -11.94
N MET A 39 13.35 -16.31 -11.84
CA MET A 39 12.38 -15.48 -11.10
C MET A 39 11.06 -15.35 -11.89
N HIS A 40 10.83 -16.16 -12.91
CA HIS A 40 9.50 -16.29 -13.45
C HIS A 40 8.60 -16.70 -12.30
N TYR A 41 7.80 -15.75 -11.89
CA TYR A 41 6.58 -15.98 -11.19
C TYR A 41 5.91 -17.13 -11.95
N ASP A 42 5.88 -18.32 -11.39
CA ASP A 42 4.80 -19.24 -11.65
C ASP A 42 3.56 -18.51 -11.13
N ILE A 43 3.11 -17.50 -11.90
CA ILE A 43 1.73 -17.09 -11.86
C ILE A 43 1.07 -18.36 -12.37
N GLU A 44 0.73 -19.26 -11.46
CA GLU A 44 -0.30 -20.26 -11.73
C GLU A 44 -1.35 -19.48 -12.46
N PRO A 45 -1.81 -19.90 -13.67
CA PRO A 45 -2.89 -19.20 -14.33
C PRO A 45 -4.02 -19.19 -13.30
N HIS A 46 -4.11 -18.06 -12.58
CA HIS A 46 -5.13 -17.90 -11.59
C HIS A 46 -6.40 -18.18 -12.33
N GLU A 47 -7.14 -19.16 -11.87
CA GLU A 47 -8.48 -19.40 -12.34
C GLU A 47 -9.09 -18.03 -12.49
N PHE A 48 -9.44 -17.67 -13.71
CA PHE A 48 -10.06 -16.38 -14.00
C PHE A 48 -11.17 -16.23 -12.99
N TYR A 49 -11.00 -15.33 -12.04
CA TYR A 49 -12.01 -15.11 -11.03
C TYR A 49 -13.27 -14.70 -11.77
N ASP A 50 -14.12 -15.66 -12.01
CA ASP A 50 -15.48 -15.38 -12.45
C ASP A 50 -16.13 -14.60 -11.29
N ILE A 51 -16.35 -13.30 -11.51
CA ILE A 51 -16.97 -12.40 -10.53
C ILE A 51 -18.30 -13.00 -10.03
N ALA A 52 -19.02 -13.71 -10.90
CA ALA A 52 -20.23 -14.43 -10.52
C ALA A 52 -19.93 -15.57 -9.52
N SER A 53 -18.80 -16.26 -9.65
CA SER A 53 -18.40 -17.30 -8.70
C SER A 53 -17.91 -16.72 -7.38
N LEU A 54 -17.18 -15.60 -7.38
CA LEU A 54 -16.80 -14.88 -6.17
C LEU A 54 -18.03 -14.34 -5.42
N GLN A 55 -19.01 -13.79 -6.13
CA GLN A 55 -20.27 -13.35 -5.53
C GLN A 55 -21.14 -14.50 -5.02
N ALA A 56 -21.12 -15.64 -5.70
CA ALA A 56 -21.82 -16.84 -5.24
C ALA A 56 -21.13 -17.43 -3.99
N GLN A 57 -19.81 -17.40 -3.92
CA GLN A 57 -19.06 -17.76 -2.72
C GLN A 57 -19.40 -16.80 -1.57
N ASN A 58 -19.36 -15.50 -1.78
CA ASN A 58 -19.69 -14.49 -0.76
C ASN A 58 -21.10 -14.64 -0.18
N LYS A 59 -22.07 -15.11 -0.96
CA LYS A 59 -23.44 -15.39 -0.47
C LYS A 59 -23.57 -16.66 0.38
N SER A 60 -22.59 -17.53 0.38
CA SER A 60 -22.64 -18.82 1.09
C SER A 60 -22.00 -18.78 2.49
N TYR A 61 -21.38 -17.68 2.89
CA TYR A 61 -20.78 -17.54 4.21
C TYR A 61 -21.81 -17.01 5.22
N GLU A 62 -21.95 -17.73 6.34
CA GLU A 62 -22.80 -17.30 7.47
C GLU A 62 -22.21 -16.06 8.17
N ASP A 63 -20.86 -15.89 8.14
CA ASP A 63 -20.15 -14.71 8.63
C ASP A 63 -19.61 -13.91 7.45
N HIS A 64 -20.10 -12.70 7.27
CA HIS A 64 -19.62 -11.73 6.27
C HIS A 64 -19.47 -10.35 6.91
N SER A 65 -18.54 -9.56 6.36
CA SER A 65 -18.33 -8.20 6.79
C SER A 65 -19.22 -7.24 6.01
N ILE A 66 -19.67 -6.16 6.65
CA ILE A 66 -20.45 -5.12 5.98
C ILE A 66 -19.51 -4.13 5.30
N VAL A 67 -19.82 -3.80 4.05
CA VAL A 67 -19.20 -2.73 3.27
C VAL A 67 -20.30 -1.75 2.86
N TYR A 68 -20.28 -0.57 3.44
CA TYR A 68 -21.15 0.52 3.02
C TYR A 68 -20.66 1.14 1.72
N MET A 69 -21.56 1.61 0.88
CA MET A 69 -21.25 2.21 -0.40
C MET A 69 -22.19 3.36 -0.74
N THR A 70 -21.64 4.44 -1.27
CA THR A 70 -22.33 5.49 -2.00
C THR A 70 -21.69 5.70 -3.37
N LYS A 71 -22.48 5.99 -4.39
CA LYS A 71 -21.99 6.37 -5.73
C LYS A 71 -21.56 7.82 -5.81
N GLU A 72 -22.08 8.65 -4.92
CA GLU A 72 -21.74 10.06 -4.88
C GLU A 72 -20.34 10.27 -4.28
N ILE A 73 -19.55 11.13 -4.92
CA ILE A 73 -18.23 11.54 -4.47
C ILE A 73 -18.26 13.04 -4.19
N SER A 74 -18.67 13.37 -2.98
CA SER A 74 -18.75 14.74 -2.47
C SER A 74 -18.32 14.78 -0.99
N PRO A 75 -17.99 15.94 -0.44
CA PRO A 75 -17.73 16.08 1.01
C PRO A 75 -18.90 15.57 1.86
N GLU A 76 -20.13 15.85 1.44
CA GLU A 76 -21.35 15.45 2.12
C GLU A 76 -21.52 13.93 2.11
N ALA A 77 -21.29 13.29 0.95
CA ALA A 77 -21.36 11.83 0.82
C ALA A 77 -20.26 11.14 1.63
N LEU A 78 -19.04 11.71 1.70
CA LEU A 78 -17.96 11.21 2.54
C LEU A 78 -18.30 11.30 4.02
N MET A 79 -18.92 12.40 4.46
CA MET A 79 -19.40 12.53 5.84
C MET A 79 -20.49 11.52 6.15
N LYS A 80 -21.50 11.40 5.27
CA LYS A 80 -22.62 10.46 5.44
C LYS A 80 -22.14 9.00 5.57
N ILE A 81 -21.21 8.55 4.70
CA ILE A 81 -20.71 7.18 4.78
C ILE A 81 -19.85 6.96 6.03
N TYR A 82 -19.10 7.97 6.47
CA TYR A 82 -18.36 7.90 7.73
C TYR A 82 -19.32 7.76 8.93
N GLU A 83 -20.37 8.56 8.99
CA GLU A 83 -21.39 8.49 10.06
C GLU A 83 -22.10 7.13 10.09
N THR A 84 -22.27 6.48 8.91
CA THR A 84 -22.89 5.16 8.80
C THR A 84 -22.04 4.06 9.48
N LEU A 85 -20.72 4.25 9.65
CA LEU A 85 -19.87 3.33 10.40
C LEU A 85 -20.19 3.29 11.89
N ASP A 86 -20.95 4.27 12.43
CA ASP A 86 -21.34 4.39 13.84
C ASP A 86 -20.17 4.28 14.82
N VAL A 87 -19.06 4.92 14.48
CA VAL A 87 -17.82 4.92 15.27
C VAL A 87 -17.66 6.25 16.00
N HIS A 88 -17.08 6.19 17.19
CA HIS A 88 -16.91 7.35 18.06
C HIS A 88 -15.44 7.47 18.50
N PRO A 89 -14.56 8.01 17.64
CA PRO A 89 -13.15 8.21 17.96
C PRO A 89 -12.98 9.00 19.25
N GLN A 90 -12.04 8.58 20.09
CA GLN A 90 -11.69 9.29 21.33
C GLN A 90 -10.18 9.56 21.34
N GLY A 91 -9.77 10.65 21.97
CA GLY A 91 -8.36 11.04 22.05
C GLY A 91 -7.83 11.67 20.77
N ASN A 92 -6.57 11.46 20.48
CA ASN A 92 -5.92 12.00 19.30
C ASN A 92 -6.26 11.13 18.06
N VAL A 93 -6.92 11.73 17.07
CA VAL A 93 -7.36 11.02 15.88
C VAL A 93 -6.38 11.23 14.73
N ALA A 94 -5.89 10.15 14.16
CA ALA A 94 -5.07 10.15 12.97
C ALA A 94 -5.92 9.91 11.70
N ILE A 95 -5.67 10.71 10.66
CA ILE A 95 -6.21 10.49 9.31
C ILE A 95 -5.09 9.96 8.42
N LYS A 96 -5.09 8.65 8.17
CA LYS A 96 -4.06 8.03 7.35
C LYS A 96 -4.44 8.06 5.87
N LEU A 97 -3.69 8.82 5.11
CA LEU A 97 -3.87 8.92 3.66
C LEU A 97 -2.51 8.95 2.93
N SER A 98 -2.51 9.16 1.63
CA SER A 98 -1.33 9.49 0.83
C SER A 98 -1.46 10.90 0.29
N THR A 99 -0.48 11.76 0.55
CA THR A 99 -0.43 13.13 0.04
C THR A 99 -0.04 13.22 -1.45
N GLY A 100 0.30 12.08 -2.08
CA GLY A 100 0.75 12.02 -3.48
C GLY A 100 2.21 12.44 -3.64
N GLU A 101 2.86 12.04 -4.73
CA GLU A 101 4.21 12.47 -5.08
C GLU A 101 4.18 13.81 -5.81
N ALA A 102 5.22 14.63 -5.63
CA ALA A 102 5.34 15.92 -6.29
C ALA A 102 5.20 15.79 -7.82
N GLY A 103 4.29 16.56 -8.41
CA GLY A 103 4.02 16.56 -9.84
C GLY A 103 2.93 15.57 -10.28
N ASN A 104 2.40 14.73 -9.40
CA ASN A 104 1.23 13.89 -9.68
C ASN A 104 -0.05 14.59 -9.15
N PRO A 105 -1.03 14.91 -10.00
CA PRO A 105 -2.26 15.60 -9.59
C PRO A 105 -3.35 14.64 -9.07
N ASN A 106 -3.15 13.31 -9.17
CA ASN A 106 -4.19 12.31 -8.93
C ASN A 106 -4.25 11.85 -7.45
N TYR A 107 -3.91 12.72 -6.50
CA TYR A 107 -4.11 12.46 -5.06
C TYR A 107 -5.54 12.85 -4.62
N LEU A 108 -5.95 12.41 -3.43
CA LEU A 108 -7.24 12.82 -2.87
C LEU A 108 -7.29 14.35 -2.69
N ASP A 109 -8.31 14.98 -3.26
CA ASP A 109 -8.50 16.43 -3.12
C ASP A 109 -8.72 16.79 -1.65
N PRO A 110 -7.90 17.67 -1.05
CA PRO A 110 -8.11 18.17 0.29
C PRO A 110 -9.50 18.75 0.53
N ASN A 111 -10.14 19.36 -0.47
CA ASN A 111 -11.50 19.87 -0.34
C ASN A 111 -12.54 18.77 -0.15
N LEU A 112 -12.34 17.59 -0.78
CA LEU A 112 -13.23 16.45 -0.59
C LEU A 112 -13.21 15.93 0.86
N ILE A 113 -12.04 15.93 1.50
CA ILE A 113 -11.82 15.28 2.79
C ILE A 113 -11.86 16.23 3.99
N LYS A 114 -11.87 17.53 3.75
CA LYS A 114 -11.73 18.59 4.76
C LYS A 114 -12.74 18.44 5.90
N ASP A 115 -14.01 18.26 5.55
CA ASP A 115 -15.09 18.25 6.55
C ASP A 115 -14.96 17.03 7.46
N LEU A 116 -14.61 15.85 6.93
CA LEU A 116 -14.31 14.67 7.72
C LEU A 116 -13.13 14.91 8.66
N VAL A 117 -12.00 15.41 8.13
CA VAL A 117 -10.79 15.65 8.92
C VAL A 117 -11.06 16.62 10.06
N GLN A 118 -11.79 17.70 9.80
CA GLN A 118 -12.11 18.73 10.80
C GLN A 118 -13.20 18.28 11.80
N SER A 119 -14.13 17.42 11.40
CA SER A 119 -15.19 16.92 12.29
C SER A 119 -14.65 16.08 13.45
N VAL A 120 -13.49 15.49 13.29
CA VAL A 120 -12.83 14.63 14.31
C VAL A 120 -11.57 15.28 14.90
N ASP A 121 -11.29 16.54 14.60
CA ASP A 121 -10.04 17.25 14.98
C ASP A 121 -8.79 16.43 14.59
N GLY A 122 -8.83 15.86 13.38
CA GLY A 122 -7.88 14.85 12.92
C GLY A 122 -6.55 15.44 12.46
N THR A 123 -5.45 14.78 12.79
CA THR A 123 -4.12 15.02 12.21
C THR A 123 -3.88 14.10 11.03
N ILE A 124 -3.49 14.64 9.88
CA ILE A 124 -3.10 13.84 8.71
C ILE A 124 -1.74 13.20 8.98
N ILE A 125 -1.65 11.88 8.80
CA ILE A 125 -0.43 11.13 9.08
C ILE A 125 0.11 10.42 7.83
N GLU A 126 1.43 10.47 7.64
CA GLU A 126 2.19 9.71 6.64
C GLU A 126 3.57 9.29 7.17
N CYS A 127 4.26 8.44 6.41
CA CYS A 127 5.69 8.16 6.59
C CYS A 127 6.45 8.42 5.30
N ASN A 128 7.72 8.79 5.42
CA ASN A 128 8.61 9.01 4.30
C ASN A 128 8.68 7.79 3.37
N THR A 129 8.87 8.04 2.07
CA THR A 129 9.08 6.96 1.10
C THR A 129 10.51 6.42 1.16
N ALA A 130 10.70 5.20 0.66
CA ALA A 130 12.00 4.54 0.62
C ALA A 130 12.59 4.42 -0.79
N TYR A 131 11.98 5.07 -1.80
CA TYR A 131 12.44 5.04 -3.19
C TYR A 131 13.54 6.06 -3.45
N SER A 132 14.45 5.74 -4.38
CA SER A 132 15.41 6.70 -4.92
C SER A 132 14.68 7.80 -5.69
N GLY A 133 15.05 9.05 -5.43
CA GLY A 133 14.57 10.22 -6.16
C GLY A 133 13.17 10.74 -5.80
N SER A 134 12.47 10.10 -4.87
CA SER A 134 11.20 10.61 -4.34
C SER A 134 11.41 11.90 -3.54
N LYS A 135 10.54 12.88 -3.73
CA LYS A 135 10.51 14.11 -2.92
C LYS A 135 10.00 13.84 -1.51
N ARG A 136 9.29 12.76 -1.30
CA ARG A 136 8.80 12.32 0.00
C ARG A 136 9.77 11.38 0.74
N ALA A 137 11.02 11.23 0.26
CA ALA A 137 12.04 10.44 0.94
C ALA A 137 12.78 11.20 2.06
N ASP A 138 12.54 12.49 2.18
CA ASP A 138 13.06 13.39 3.20
C ASP A 138 11.93 14.15 3.87
N THR A 139 11.94 14.26 5.19
CA THR A 139 10.83 14.82 5.96
C THR A 139 10.50 16.26 5.61
N GLU A 140 11.50 17.13 5.40
CA GLU A 140 11.26 18.52 5.06
C GLU A 140 10.66 18.66 3.66
N MET A 141 11.20 17.90 2.70
CA MET A 141 10.67 17.86 1.34
C MET A 141 9.26 17.24 1.32
N HIS A 142 8.99 16.20 2.11
CA HIS A 142 7.67 15.58 2.22
C HIS A 142 6.63 16.56 2.79
N MET A 143 6.98 17.29 3.86
CA MET A 143 6.13 18.36 4.39
C MET A 143 5.87 19.46 3.35
N GLN A 144 6.86 19.79 2.52
CA GLN A 144 6.64 20.74 1.43
C GLN A 144 5.66 20.21 0.39
N VAL A 145 5.74 18.92 0.01
CA VAL A 145 4.76 18.28 -0.89
C VAL A 145 3.37 18.32 -0.29
N ALA A 146 3.21 17.96 0.98
CA ALA A 146 1.90 18.04 1.67
C ALA A 146 1.33 19.46 1.67
N LYS A 147 2.19 20.47 1.82
CA LYS A 147 1.80 21.89 1.74
C LYS A 147 1.41 22.31 0.32
N ASP A 148 2.21 21.95 -0.67
CA ASP A 148 1.97 22.30 -2.09
C ASP A 148 0.68 21.67 -2.60
N HIS A 149 0.33 20.48 -2.10
CA HIS A 149 -0.92 19.78 -2.41
C HIS A 149 -2.11 20.23 -1.55
N GLY A 150 -1.93 21.18 -0.62
CA GLY A 150 -3.02 21.81 0.14
C GLY A 150 -3.41 21.11 1.43
N PHE A 151 -2.79 20.00 1.81
CA PHE A 151 -3.17 19.25 3.02
C PHE A 151 -2.95 20.04 4.31
N THR A 152 -1.86 20.80 4.40
CA THR A 152 -1.58 21.66 5.57
C THR A 152 -2.54 22.84 5.73
N ALA A 153 -3.39 23.11 4.73
CA ALA A 153 -4.42 24.15 4.81
C ALA A 153 -5.71 23.65 5.48
N ILE A 154 -5.89 22.33 5.61
CA ILE A 154 -7.10 21.73 6.18
C ILE A 154 -6.88 21.10 7.56
N ALA A 155 -5.65 20.66 7.88
CA ALA A 155 -5.29 20.05 9.16
C ALA A 155 -3.77 20.11 9.39
N ASP A 156 -3.35 19.78 10.60
CA ASP A 156 -1.97 19.45 10.91
C ASP A 156 -1.54 18.19 10.14
N VAL A 157 -0.25 18.14 9.73
CA VAL A 157 0.35 17.00 9.05
C VAL A 157 1.54 16.50 9.86
N ASP A 158 1.57 15.20 10.16
CA ASP A 158 2.68 14.55 10.84
C ASP A 158 3.33 13.48 9.94
N ILE A 159 4.62 13.65 9.66
CA ILE A 159 5.45 12.62 9.03
C ILE A 159 5.99 11.75 10.16
N MET A 160 5.30 10.67 10.45
CA MET A 160 5.44 9.87 11.67
C MET A 160 6.83 9.28 11.91
N ASP A 161 7.61 9.09 10.85
CA ASP A 161 8.98 8.56 10.94
C ASP A 161 10.07 9.64 10.91
N ARG A 162 9.70 10.91 11.17
CA ARG A 162 10.66 12.03 11.28
C ARG A 162 11.70 11.80 12.38
N ASP A 163 11.27 11.21 13.50
CA ASP A 163 12.08 10.99 14.69
C ASP A 163 12.55 9.53 14.80
N GLY A 164 12.27 8.71 13.78
CA GLY A 164 12.63 7.31 13.73
C GLY A 164 11.44 6.38 13.63
N TYR A 165 11.60 5.14 14.10
CA TYR A 165 10.56 4.12 14.04
C TYR A 165 10.38 3.41 15.38
N MET A 166 9.20 2.86 15.58
CA MET A 166 8.95 1.86 16.62
C MET A 166 8.71 0.49 15.99
N ILE A 167 8.91 -0.55 16.78
CA ILE A 167 8.74 -1.93 16.36
C ILE A 167 7.48 -2.49 17.01
N ILE A 168 6.58 -3.01 16.18
CA ILE A 168 5.39 -3.72 16.64
C ILE A 168 5.46 -5.19 16.21
N PRO A 169 4.93 -6.14 17.02
CA PRO A 169 4.96 -7.55 16.66
C PRO A 169 4.04 -7.85 15.47
N VAL A 170 4.39 -8.88 14.70
CA VAL A 170 3.53 -9.48 13.67
C VAL A 170 3.13 -10.88 14.17
N ASP A 171 1.95 -10.97 14.76
CA ASP A 171 1.42 -12.25 15.23
C ASP A 171 0.95 -13.10 14.06
N GLY A 172 1.41 -14.36 14.04
CA GLY A 172 1.10 -15.30 12.96
C GLY A 172 1.83 -15.04 11.64
N GLY A 173 2.69 -14.01 11.55
CA GLY A 173 3.41 -13.69 10.32
C GLY A 173 4.32 -14.83 9.84
N VAL A 174 4.33 -15.08 8.54
CA VAL A 174 5.18 -16.09 7.88
C VAL A 174 6.52 -15.47 7.50
N ASN A 175 6.49 -14.32 6.84
CA ASN A 175 7.65 -13.59 6.33
C ASN A 175 8.18 -12.56 7.34
N LEU A 176 7.28 -11.81 7.97
CA LEU A 176 7.60 -10.80 8.97
C LEU A 176 7.31 -11.32 10.38
N LYS A 177 8.23 -11.06 11.32
CA LYS A 177 8.02 -11.30 12.76
C LYS A 177 7.79 -10.00 13.52
N GLU A 178 8.14 -8.90 12.90
CA GLU A 178 8.02 -7.55 13.40
C GLU A 178 7.80 -6.57 12.26
N ASN A 179 7.03 -5.52 12.50
CA ASN A 179 6.81 -4.42 11.58
C ASN A 179 7.43 -3.14 12.17
N TRP A 180 8.15 -2.38 11.35
CA TRP A 180 8.81 -1.14 11.75
C TRP A 180 7.99 0.03 11.22
N VAL A 181 7.18 0.62 12.11
CA VAL A 181 6.25 1.70 11.79
C VAL A 181 6.81 3.06 12.21
N GLY A 182 6.25 4.13 11.69
CA GLY A 182 6.63 5.48 12.12
C GLY A 182 6.47 5.64 13.62
N GLN A 183 7.48 6.21 14.30
CA GLN A 183 7.51 6.32 15.76
C GLN A 183 6.30 7.07 16.32
N ASN A 184 5.86 8.11 15.60
CA ASN A 184 4.77 8.98 16.06
C ASN A 184 3.39 8.31 15.98
N LEU A 185 3.25 7.12 15.42
CA LEU A 185 1.98 6.37 15.50
C LEU A 185 1.51 6.20 16.95
N ALA A 186 2.45 6.10 17.90
CA ALA A 186 2.16 5.99 19.32
C ALA A 186 1.46 7.22 19.94
N ASN A 187 1.39 8.34 19.23
CA ASN A 187 0.75 9.57 19.71
C ASN A 187 -0.76 9.61 19.43
N TYR A 188 -1.28 8.63 18.70
CA TYR A 188 -2.67 8.58 18.26
C TYR A 188 -3.43 7.47 18.97
N ASP A 189 -4.68 7.75 19.27
CA ASP A 189 -5.58 6.83 19.99
C ASP A 189 -6.59 6.15 19.06
N TYR A 190 -6.77 6.71 17.86
CA TYR A 190 -7.70 6.21 16.84
C TYR A 190 -7.20 6.55 15.44
N VAL A 191 -7.41 5.65 14.48
CA VAL A 191 -6.97 5.84 13.08
C VAL A 191 -8.15 5.73 12.12
N ILE A 192 -8.38 6.77 11.33
CA ILE A 192 -9.28 6.73 10.17
C ILE A 192 -8.41 6.59 8.91
N VAL A 193 -8.51 5.45 8.25
CA VAL A 193 -7.73 5.15 7.04
C VAL A 193 -8.53 5.61 5.83
N LEU A 194 -8.06 6.67 5.20
CA LEU A 194 -8.68 7.26 4.02
C LEU A 194 -7.85 6.93 2.78
N SER A 195 -8.28 5.95 2.03
CA SER A 195 -7.53 5.40 0.90
C SER A 195 -8.08 5.93 -0.42
N HIS A 196 -7.18 6.31 -1.32
CA HIS A 196 -7.50 6.52 -2.72
C HIS A 196 -7.25 5.20 -3.46
N PHE A 197 -8.32 4.46 -3.77
CA PHE A 197 -8.19 3.14 -4.41
C PHE A 197 -7.84 3.27 -5.89
N LYS A 198 -6.82 2.55 -6.33
CA LYS A 198 -6.36 2.52 -7.73
C LYS A 198 -5.33 1.42 -7.97
N GLY A 199 -4.79 1.33 -9.19
CA GLY A 199 -3.71 0.42 -9.52
C GLY A 199 -2.41 0.72 -8.77
N HIS A 200 -1.51 -0.26 -8.75
CA HIS A 200 -0.20 -0.10 -8.15
C HIS A 200 0.86 -0.93 -8.91
N PRO A 201 2.01 -0.33 -9.27
CA PRO A 201 3.01 -0.99 -10.13
C PRO A 201 3.65 -2.23 -9.49
N MET A 202 3.63 -2.36 -8.18
CA MET A 202 4.21 -3.52 -7.47
C MET A 202 3.16 -4.42 -6.83
N GLY A 203 2.12 -3.86 -6.19
CA GLY A 203 1.11 -4.62 -5.45
C GLY A 203 -0.13 -4.99 -6.25
N GLY A 204 -0.22 -4.59 -7.54
CA GLY A 204 -1.40 -4.77 -8.36
C GLY A 204 -2.45 -3.67 -8.13
N PHE A 205 -2.86 -3.46 -6.89
CA PHE A 205 -3.71 -2.35 -6.47
C PHE A 205 -3.21 -1.71 -5.18
N GLY A 206 -3.70 -0.52 -4.88
CA GLY A 206 -3.48 0.21 -3.64
C GLY A 206 -4.81 0.58 -3.03
N GLY A 207 -5.16 -0.05 -1.91
CA GLY A 207 -6.35 0.18 -1.12
C GLY A 207 -6.02 0.34 0.36
N ALA A 208 -6.95 -0.04 1.23
CA ALA A 208 -6.81 0.05 2.68
C ALA A 208 -5.61 -0.76 3.20
N LEU A 209 -5.46 -2.01 2.74
CA LEU A 209 -4.36 -2.89 3.15
C LEU A 209 -2.99 -2.29 2.85
N LYS A 210 -2.80 -1.73 1.63
CA LYS A 210 -1.55 -1.05 1.28
C LYS A 210 -1.35 0.22 2.11
N ASN A 211 -2.41 0.97 2.36
CA ASN A 211 -2.35 2.23 3.09
C ASN A 211 -1.89 2.01 4.54
N ILE A 212 -2.35 0.97 5.22
CA ILE A 212 -1.94 0.65 6.59
C ILE A 212 -0.64 -0.16 6.68
N SER A 213 -0.24 -0.90 5.64
CA SER A 213 1.05 -1.59 5.61
C SER A 213 2.19 -0.68 5.19
N ILE A 214 2.29 -0.41 3.89
CA ILE A 214 3.34 0.44 3.32
C ILE A 214 3.22 1.88 3.81
N GLY A 215 1.97 2.41 3.94
CA GLY A 215 1.74 3.80 4.31
C GLY A 215 2.13 4.13 5.76
N ILE A 216 2.01 3.20 6.70
CA ILE A 216 2.37 3.37 8.12
C ILE A 216 3.80 2.87 8.40
N GLY A 217 4.33 1.98 7.58
CA GLY A 217 5.73 1.58 7.67
C GLY A 217 6.68 2.77 7.58
N SER A 218 7.67 2.85 8.48
CA SER A 218 8.79 3.80 8.36
C SER A 218 9.57 3.56 7.07
N ARG A 219 10.53 4.43 6.73
CA ARG A 219 11.42 4.19 5.58
C ARG A 219 12.08 2.82 5.63
N GLU A 220 12.59 2.43 6.80
CA GLU A 220 13.21 1.12 7.06
C GLU A 220 12.17 0.01 7.02
N GLY A 221 11.00 0.24 7.58
CA GLY A 221 9.86 -0.69 7.57
C GLY A 221 9.36 -0.98 6.16
N LYS A 222 9.26 0.04 5.30
CA LYS A 222 8.93 -0.15 3.88
C LYS A 222 9.92 -1.09 3.18
N VAL A 223 11.23 -0.94 3.46
CA VAL A 223 12.24 -1.85 2.90
C VAL A 223 12.02 -3.28 3.39
N ARG A 224 11.72 -3.46 4.68
CA ARG A 224 11.44 -4.79 5.24
C ARG A 224 10.23 -5.44 4.58
N ILE A 225 9.12 -4.71 4.44
CA ILE A 225 7.91 -5.21 3.78
C ILE A 225 8.20 -5.60 2.32
N HIS A 226 8.90 -4.75 1.56
CA HIS A 226 9.23 -5.04 0.16
C HIS A 226 10.22 -6.19 -0.02
N THR A 227 10.88 -6.62 1.02
CA THR A 227 11.94 -7.64 0.95
C THR A 227 11.69 -8.86 1.84
N GLY A 228 10.45 -9.07 2.29
CA GLY A 228 10.13 -10.21 3.15
C GLY A 228 10.93 -10.22 4.46
N GLY A 229 11.25 -9.05 5.00
CA GLY A 229 12.04 -8.92 6.24
C GLY A 229 13.55 -9.05 6.08
N VAL A 230 14.07 -9.31 4.87
CA VAL A 230 15.51 -9.58 4.64
C VAL A 230 16.37 -8.33 4.78
N PHE A 231 15.94 -7.20 4.24
CA PHE A 231 16.66 -5.94 4.30
C PHE A 231 15.85 -4.88 5.07
N SER A 232 16.55 -3.84 5.54
CA SER A 232 15.93 -2.71 6.25
C SER A 232 16.50 -1.35 5.86
N LYS A 233 17.54 -1.31 5.02
CA LYS A 233 18.21 -0.04 4.67
C LYS A 233 17.69 0.50 3.34
N PRO A 234 17.13 1.72 3.31
CA PRO A 234 16.77 2.40 2.05
C PRO A 234 18.02 2.64 1.17
N PRO A 235 17.84 2.75 -0.16
CA PRO A 235 16.60 2.64 -0.92
C PRO A 235 16.21 1.19 -1.20
N ILE A 236 14.91 0.97 -1.50
CA ILE A 236 14.36 -0.39 -1.75
C ILE A 236 14.67 -0.94 -3.14
N ASP A 237 15.14 -0.11 -4.06
CA ASP A 237 15.18 -0.38 -5.50
C ASP A 237 15.81 -1.73 -5.87
N ILE A 238 16.95 -2.06 -5.27
CA ILE A 238 17.61 -3.34 -5.53
C ILE A 238 16.98 -4.49 -4.75
N GLY A 239 16.63 -4.25 -3.48
CA GLY A 239 16.04 -5.27 -2.61
C GLY A 239 14.71 -5.79 -3.12
N SER A 240 13.85 -4.91 -3.62
CA SER A 240 12.55 -5.27 -4.20
C SER A 240 12.67 -6.11 -5.47
N MET A 241 13.72 -5.90 -6.29
CA MET A 241 13.98 -6.72 -7.48
C MET A 241 14.35 -8.16 -7.18
N LEU A 242 14.81 -8.44 -5.95
CA LEU A 242 15.25 -9.77 -5.52
C LEU A 242 14.16 -10.52 -4.74
N THR A 243 13.03 -9.90 -4.47
CA THR A 243 11.94 -10.47 -3.68
C THR A 243 10.88 -11.07 -4.60
N ASN A 244 10.42 -12.26 -4.26
CA ASN A 244 9.29 -12.89 -4.91
C ASN A 244 8.02 -12.05 -4.69
N GLN A 245 7.15 -11.97 -5.69
CA GLN A 245 5.92 -11.18 -5.67
C GLN A 245 4.99 -11.61 -4.51
N ASP A 246 4.81 -12.91 -4.31
CA ASP A 246 3.95 -13.44 -3.26
C ASP A 246 4.52 -13.10 -1.87
N THR A 247 5.83 -13.26 -1.68
CA THR A 247 6.50 -12.82 -0.44
C THR A 247 6.26 -11.33 -0.15
N PHE A 248 6.27 -10.49 -1.17
CA PHE A 248 5.99 -9.06 -1.00
C PHE A 248 4.53 -8.80 -0.60
N THR A 249 3.57 -9.38 -1.30
CA THR A 249 2.14 -9.19 -1.01
C THR A 249 1.74 -9.83 0.32
N GLU A 250 2.31 -10.98 0.67
CA GLU A 250 2.16 -11.61 1.98
C GLU A 250 2.72 -10.71 3.10
N SER A 251 3.91 -10.14 2.91
CA SER A 251 4.51 -9.21 3.87
C SER A 251 3.69 -7.93 4.03
N MET A 252 3.03 -7.47 2.97
CA MET A 252 2.06 -6.36 3.08
C MET A 252 0.86 -6.74 3.94
N ALA A 253 0.28 -7.93 3.74
CA ALA A 253 -0.84 -8.43 4.55
C ALA A 253 -0.45 -8.56 6.03
N GLU A 254 0.72 -9.12 6.30
CA GLU A 254 1.27 -9.29 7.65
C GLU A 254 1.54 -7.96 8.35
N ALA A 255 2.10 -6.99 7.63
CA ALA A 255 2.30 -5.63 8.14
C ALA A 255 0.96 -4.91 8.38
N ALA A 256 -0.03 -5.07 7.50
CA ALA A 256 -1.36 -4.51 7.67
C ALA A 256 -2.05 -5.08 8.94
N LYS A 257 -2.00 -6.41 9.11
CA LYS A 257 -2.51 -7.07 10.31
C LYS A 257 -1.87 -6.53 11.58
N SER A 258 -0.56 -6.39 11.61
CA SER A 258 0.16 -5.90 12.80
C SER A 258 -0.27 -4.49 13.23
N VAL A 259 -0.59 -3.62 12.27
CA VAL A 259 -1.13 -2.28 12.55
C VAL A 259 -2.55 -2.37 13.11
N SER A 260 -3.42 -3.18 12.51
CA SER A 260 -4.77 -3.40 13.04
C SER A 260 -4.76 -4.03 14.44
N ASP A 261 -3.85 -4.97 14.69
CA ASP A 261 -3.67 -5.58 16.02
C ASP A 261 -3.19 -4.53 17.03
N TYR A 262 -2.25 -3.66 16.66
CA TYR A 262 -1.76 -2.57 17.50
C TYR A 262 -2.89 -1.58 17.84
N GLU A 263 -3.77 -1.28 16.89
CA GLU A 263 -4.96 -0.46 17.06
C GLU A 263 -6.13 -1.22 17.72
N GLY A 264 -5.81 -2.08 18.66
CA GLY A 264 -6.79 -2.80 19.48
C GLY A 264 -7.54 -3.88 18.73
N TYR A 265 -6.86 -4.61 17.86
CA TYR A 265 -7.46 -5.68 17.04
C TYR A 265 -8.64 -5.17 16.20
N GLY A 266 -8.44 -4.03 15.54
CA GLY A 266 -9.43 -3.41 14.67
C GLY A 266 -10.48 -2.54 15.38
N GLN A 267 -10.43 -2.40 16.71
CA GLN A 267 -11.43 -1.61 17.45
C GLN A 267 -11.20 -0.09 17.40
N LYS A 268 -9.96 0.32 17.09
CA LYS A 268 -9.54 1.72 17.06
C LYS A 268 -9.10 2.17 15.66
N ILE A 269 -9.59 1.50 14.64
CA ILE A 269 -9.26 1.79 13.26
C ILE A 269 -10.45 1.50 12.36
N VAL A 270 -10.71 2.40 11.41
CA VAL A 270 -11.74 2.22 10.36
C VAL A 270 -11.20 2.60 9.00
N TYR A 271 -11.86 2.13 7.96
CA TYR A 271 -11.37 2.19 6.61
C TYR A 271 -12.39 2.77 5.65
N ILE A 272 -11.96 3.75 4.86
CA ILE A 272 -12.74 4.37 3.78
C ILE A 272 -11.88 4.36 2.53
N SER A 273 -12.47 3.94 1.41
CA SER A 273 -11.82 3.94 0.10
C SER A 273 -12.60 4.82 -0.86
N VAL A 274 -11.94 5.83 -1.44
CA VAL A 274 -12.48 6.66 -2.50
C VAL A 274 -12.01 6.11 -3.84
N MET A 275 -12.97 5.76 -4.70
CA MET A 275 -12.73 5.17 -6.03
C MET A 275 -13.03 6.21 -7.12
N ASN A 276 -12.17 7.22 -7.21
CA ASN A 276 -12.20 8.25 -8.24
C ASN A 276 -10.84 8.41 -8.91
N HIS A 277 -10.78 9.06 -10.05
CA HIS A 277 -9.57 9.24 -10.85
C HIS A 277 -8.79 7.94 -11.01
N MET A 278 -9.53 6.88 -11.36
CA MET A 278 -9.02 5.51 -11.40
C MET A 278 -7.97 5.34 -12.50
N SER A 279 -6.75 5.00 -12.10
CA SER A 279 -5.61 4.84 -12.99
C SER A 279 -4.84 3.56 -12.69
N ILE A 280 -4.06 3.08 -13.67
CA ILE A 280 -3.29 1.84 -13.58
C ILE A 280 -2.16 1.90 -12.53
N ASP A 281 -1.63 3.10 -12.26
CA ASP A 281 -0.57 3.31 -11.27
C ASP A 281 -1.00 4.36 -10.23
N CYS A 282 -0.39 4.27 -9.04
CA CYS A 282 -0.77 5.13 -7.93
C CYS A 282 -0.14 6.53 -8.00
N ASP A 283 -0.71 7.44 -7.22
CA ASP A 283 -0.21 8.81 -6.99
C ASP A 283 1.16 8.87 -6.28
N CYS A 284 1.70 7.72 -5.90
CA CYS A 284 3.03 7.62 -5.29
C CYS A 284 4.19 7.73 -6.30
N VAL A 285 3.91 7.82 -7.59
CA VAL A 285 4.90 8.08 -8.65
C VAL A 285 4.77 9.49 -9.18
N SER A 286 5.89 10.14 -9.51
CA SER A 286 5.91 11.54 -9.97
C SER A 286 5.35 11.76 -11.38
N THR A 287 5.32 10.71 -12.20
CA THR A 287 4.74 10.76 -13.55
C THR A 287 3.34 10.18 -13.50
N PRO A 288 2.28 11.00 -13.61
CA PRO A 288 0.91 10.51 -13.56
C PRO A 288 0.62 9.61 -14.77
N THR A 289 -0.11 8.53 -14.52
CA THR A 289 -0.72 7.72 -15.58
C THR A 289 -2.10 8.27 -15.92
N GLU A 290 -2.56 7.96 -17.13
CA GLU A 290 -3.89 8.36 -17.58
C GLU A 290 -4.97 7.76 -16.68
N VAL A 291 -5.98 8.55 -16.38
CA VAL A 291 -7.22 8.08 -15.75
C VAL A 291 -8.08 7.50 -16.86
N ASP A 292 -8.21 6.19 -16.92
CA ASP A 292 -8.83 5.45 -18.02
C ASP A 292 -10.06 4.62 -17.62
N MET A 293 -10.49 4.77 -16.36
CA MET A 293 -11.67 4.13 -15.81
C MET A 293 -12.57 5.17 -15.12
N HIS A 294 -13.88 5.00 -15.23
CA HIS A 294 -14.85 5.90 -14.58
C HIS A 294 -14.76 5.83 -13.04
N ASP A 295 -15.21 6.90 -12.40
CA ASP A 295 -15.35 6.98 -10.95
C ASP A 295 -16.48 6.05 -10.47
N ILE A 296 -16.25 5.33 -9.37
CA ILE A 296 -17.21 4.34 -8.86
C ILE A 296 -18.00 4.87 -7.67
N GLY A 297 -17.32 5.53 -6.71
CA GLY A 297 -17.95 6.00 -5.49
C GLY A 297 -17.03 5.95 -4.27
N ILE A 298 -17.64 5.95 -3.09
CA ILE A 298 -16.96 5.84 -1.80
C ILE A 298 -17.47 4.58 -1.10
N LEU A 299 -16.54 3.77 -0.57
CA LEU A 299 -16.84 2.58 0.22
C LEU A 299 -16.24 2.71 1.62
N ALA A 300 -16.89 2.12 2.63
CA ALA A 300 -16.40 2.13 4.00
C ALA A 300 -16.69 0.81 4.72
N SER A 301 -15.78 0.38 5.59
CA SER A 301 -15.94 -0.81 6.42
C SER A 301 -15.05 -0.74 7.66
N THR A 302 -15.36 -1.53 8.67
CA THR A 302 -14.46 -1.83 9.79
C THR A 302 -13.48 -2.97 9.46
N ASP A 303 -13.68 -3.66 8.34
CA ASP A 303 -12.84 -4.75 7.84
C ASP A 303 -12.11 -4.32 6.55
N PRO A 304 -10.77 -4.13 6.57
CA PRO A 304 -10.03 -3.66 5.40
C PRO A 304 -9.94 -4.71 4.28
N VAL A 305 -10.07 -6.00 4.61
CA VAL A 305 -10.01 -7.09 3.63
C VAL A 305 -11.31 -7.14 2.84
N ALA A 306 -12.45 -7.05 3.52
CA ALA A 306 -13.77 -6.94 2.89
C ALA A 306 -13.86 -5.69 2.01
N LEU A 307 -13.37 -4.56 2.52
CA LEU A 307 -13.35 -3.30 1.77
C LEU A 307 -12.54 -3.39 0.48
N ASP A 308 -11.29 -3.87 0.57
CA ASP A 308 -10.43 -4.00 -0.61
C ASP A 308 -10.95 -5.05 -1.58
N GLN A 309 -11.56 -6.16 -1.09
CA GLN A 309 -12.21 -7.15 -1.94
C GLN A 309 -13.39 -6.54 -2.70
N ALA A 310 -14.25 -5.76 -2.02
CA ALA A 310 -15.37 -5.08 -2.66
C ALA A 310 -14.91 -4.09 -3.75
N CYS A 311 -13.87 -3.30 -3.46
CA CYS A 311 -13.28 -2.38 -4.44
C CYS A 311 -12.75 -3.13 -5.67
N VAL A 312 -12.01 -4.22 -5.48
CA VAL A 312 -11.50 -5.06 -6.57
C VAL A 312 -12.65 -5.64 -7.40
N ASP A 313 -13.67 -6.18 -6.77
CA ASP A 313 -14.83 -6.77 -7.48
C ASP A 313 -15.56 -5.72 -8.33
N LEU A 314 -15.67 -4.47 -7.86
CA LEU A 314 -16.23 -3.36 -8.62
C LEU A 314 -15.37 -3.01 -9.84
N VAL A 315 -14.04 -3.02 -9.70
CA VAL A 315 -13.13 -2.84 -10.85
C VAL A 315 -13.33 -3.96 -11.88
N PHE A 316 -13.47 -5.21 -11.44
CA PHE A 316 -13.67 -6.34 -12.35
C PHE A 316 -15.05 -6.36 -13.02
N LYS A 317 -16.05 -5.67 -12.44
CA LYS A 317 -17.36 -5.46 -13.07
C LYS A 317 -17.39 -4.30 -14.06
N ALA A 318 -16.46 -3.35 -13.95
CA ALA A 318 -16.44 -2.18 -14.80
C ALA A 318 -16.03 -2.52 -16.23
N ALA A 319 -16.81 -2.06 -17.21
CA ALA A 319 -16.55 -2.36 -18.61
C ALA A 319 -15.26 -1.67 -19.14
N ASP A 320 -14.87 -0.56 -18.54
CA ASP A 320 -13.67 0.23 -18.84
C ASP A 320 -12.50 -0.05 -17.86
N GLY A 321 -12.64 -1.01 -16.95
CA GLY A 321 -11.64 -1.36 -15.94
C GLY A 321 -10.47 -2.22 -16.43
N GLN A 322 -10.35 -2.50 -17.73
CA GLN A 322 -9.45 -3.53 -18.25
C GLN A 322 -7.96 -3.28 -17.92
N SER A 323 -7.50 -2.05 -17.97
CA SER A 323 -6.11 -1.71 -17.65
C SER A 323 -5.76 -2.03 -16.20
N LEU A 324 -6.64 -1.64 -15.28
CA LEU A 324 -6.50 -1.88 -13.84
C LEU A 324 -6.69 -3.37 -13.51
N GLN A 325 -7.66 -4.06 -14.13
CA GLN A 325 -7.82 -5.51 -14.00
C GLN A 325 -6.52 -6.24 -14.40
N ASN A 326 -5.95 -5.88 -15.55
CA ASN A 326 -4.69 -6.46 -16.03
C ASN A 326 -3.54 -6.19 -15.06
N ARG A 327 -3.44 -5.00 -14.47
CA ARG A 327 -2.44 -4.66 -13.47
C ARG A 327 -2.59 -5.51 -12.21
N ILE A 328 -3.80 -5.70 -11.72
CA ILE A 328 -4.09 -6.54 -10.56
C ILE A 328 -3.66 -7.98 -10.80
N LEU A 329 -4.00 -8.53 -11.97
CA LEU A 329 -3.66 -9.90 -12.36
C LEU A 329 -2.15 -10.06 -12.60
N GLU A 330 -1.54 -9.14 -13.37
CA GLU A 330 -0.09 -9.16 -13.67
C GLU A 330 0.76 -9.19 -12.39
N LYS A 331 0.34 -8.49 -11.35
CA LYS A 331 1.07 -8.39 -10.09
C LYS A 331 0.59 -9.37 -9.03
N ASN A 332 -0.21 -10.35 -9.39
CA ASN A 332 -0.84 -11.27 -8.41
C ASN A 332 -1.47 -10.52 -7.23
N GLY A 333 -2.12 -9.38 -7.52
CA GLY A 333 -2.61 -8.45 -6.50
C GLY A 333 -3.64 -9.06 -5.56
N LEU A 334 -4.41 -10.07 -6.02
CA LEU A 334 -5.40 -10.76 -5.19
C LEU A 334 -4.79 -11.64 -4.09
N HIS A 335 -3.50 -11.98 -4.22
CA HIS A 335 -2.81 -12.83 -3.25
C HIS A 335 -2.75 -12.20 -1.85
N ILE A 336 -2.68 -10.86 -1.75
CA ILE A 336 -2.73 -10.17 -0.46
C ILE A 336 -4.02 -10.51 0.31
N LEU A 337 -5.18 -10.51 -0.38
CA LEU A 337 -6.48 -10.81 0.23
C LEU A 337 -6.54 -12.26 0.71
N THR A 338 -6.07 -13.20 -0.12
CA THR A 338 -5.99 -14.62 0.24
C THR A 338 -5.06 -14.86 1.44
N HIS A 339 -3.93 -14.15 1.50
CA HIS A 339 -3.01 -14.27 2.62
C HIS A 339 -3.59 -13.67 3.91
N CYS A 340 -4.31 -12.55 3.82
CA CYS A 340 -5.02 -11.98 4.97
C CYS A 340 -5.95 -13.00 5.62
N GLU A 341 -6.82 -13.67 4.85
CA GLU A 341 -7.69 -14.73 5.38
C GLU A 341 -6.88 -15.88 6.00
N ARG A 342 -5.80 -16.32 5.33
CA ARG A 342 -4.95 -17.41 5.81
C ARG A 342 -4.32 -17.13 7.18
N ILE A 343 -3.99 -15.87 7.47
CA ILE A 343 -3.43 -15.45 8.77
C ILE A 343 -4.48 -14.97 9.76
N GLY A 344 -5.78 -15.14 9.46
CA GLY A 344 -6.88 -14.75 10.33
C GLY A 344 -7.07 -13.23 10.45
N PHE A 345 -6.80 -12.50 9.39
CA PHE A 345 -6.97 -11.04 9.31
C PHE A 345 -8.07 -10.68 8.32
N GLY A 346 -9.22 -10.29 8.84
CA GLY A 346 -10.39 -9.88 8.05
C GLY A 346 -11.07 -11.01 7.30
N ASN A 347 -12.06 -10.66 6.50
CA ASN A 347 -12.92 -11.58 5.76
C ASN A 347 -13.08 -11.08 4.32
N ARG A 348 -12.88 -11.97 3.33
CA ARG A 348 -13.13 -11.64 1.92
C ARG A 348 -14.62 -11.69 1.58
N ALA A 349 -15.41 -12.41 2.37
CA ALA A 349 -16.86 -12.42 2.24
C ALA A 349 -17.44 -11.11 2.79
N TYR A 350 -18.27 -10.45 2.00
CA TYR A 350 -18.87 -9.18 2.36
C TYR A 350 -20.29 -9.01 1.81
N GLU A 351 -21.05 -8.13 2.47
CA GLU A 351 -22.33 -7.61 1.96
C GLU A 351 -22.16 -6.10 1.67
N ILE A 352 -22.56 -5.66 0.47
CA ILE A 352 -22.64 -4.23 0.17
C ILE A 352 -23.99 -3.68 0.61
N VAL A 353 -23.94 -2.67 1.48
CA VAL A 353 -25.08 -1.85 1.86
C VAL A 353 -24.98 -0.51 1.13
N ASN A 354 -25.86 -0.31 0.14
CA ASN A 354 -25.94 0.96 -0.58
C ASN A 354 -26.73 1.99 0.25
N ILE A 355 -26.03 3.05 0.71
CA ILE A 355 -26.63 4.11 1.54
C ILE A 355 -27.43 5.14 0.72
N ASP A 356 -27.34 5.14 -0.60
CA ASP A 356 -28.12 6.01 -1.49
C ASP A 356 -29.58 5.52 -1.58
N ALA A 357 -29.80 4.21 -1.41
CA ALA A 357 -31.12 3.60 -1.53
C ALA A 357 -32.08 3.96 -0.38
N ALA A 358 -31.54 4.33 0.78
CA ALA A 358 -32.35 4.67 1.96
C ALA A 358 -33.13 6.00 1.80
N GLU A 359 -32.69 6.90 0.90
CA GLU A 359 -33.37 8.19 0.66
C GLU A 359 -34.61 8.07 -0.23
N THR A 360 -34.74 7.01 -1.01
CA THR A 360 -35.87 6.81 -1.92
C THR A 360 -37.13 6.27 -1.24
N GLU A 361 -36.98 5.66 -0.04
CA GLU A 361 -38.13 5.13 0.72
C GLU A 361 -38.77 6.16 1.68
N GLU A 362 -38.07 7.25 2.05
CA GLU A 362 -38.64 8.31 2.88
C GLU A 362 -39.42 9.40 2.11
N THR A 363 -39.42 9.34 0.78
CA THR A 363 -40.06 10.35 -0.09
C THR A 363 -41.31 9.85 -0.83
N GLU A 364 -41.78 8.62 -0.60
CA GLU A 364 -43.08 8.09 -1.04
C GLU A 364 -44.07 7.98 0.14
#